data_bba328f2971520f4fec68929d4a2b9cd
#
_entry.id   bba328f2971520f4fec68929d4a2b9cd
#
_cell.length_a   1.000
_cell.length_b   1.000
_cell.length_c   1.000
_cell.angle_alpha   90.00
_cell.angle_beta   90.00
_cell.angle_gamma   90.00
#
_symmetry.space_group_name_H-M   'P 1'
#
loop_
_entity.id
_entity.type
_entity.pdbx_description
1 polymer ?
#
loop_
_entity_poly.entity_id
_entity_poly.type
_entity_poly.pdbx_seq_one_letter_code
_entity_poly.pdbx_strand_id
1 'polypeptide(L)'
;MGTNSYWARRAVEREDEWNKKSRETIEKELAAQYERSAQRLQANIEQLYGKFATDNGLSMTDARKLINGTEFRTWRKDVEGYLADFEKTGNPKIMLELNALSMRSRISRLDKLYSDTLIEIDKLNRNTDNVMSSFLKEAYKDNRLHSAYELAKKGQGPLNVVVDNKQVEQVLRTPWSGKNYSERIWANGEKLARTIQDTVVNGVHRGMSVNKLAKEVQERMGVSKNDAVRLVRTELNYVHNQSTLDSLRSSNMEYFQFIATMDKRTSSTCREHDNNIYPVSEAEVGSNVPPLHPRCR
;
A
#
# COMPACT_ATOMS: atom_id res chain seq x y z
N MET A 1 26.84 20.30 -25.75
CA MET A 1 26.59 20.27 -24.29
C MET A 1 25.16 20.73 -23.84
N GLY A 2 24.28 21.21 -24.74
CA GLY A 2 23.00 21.85 -24.30
C GLY A 2 21.79 20.96 -24.16
N THR A 3 21.70 19.84 -24.86
CA THR A 3 20.46 19.01 -24.91
C THR A 3 20.33 18.06 -23.71
N ASN A 4 21.39 17.38 -23.30
CA ASN A 4 21.32 16.45 -22.15
C ASN A 4 20.98 17.15 -20.82
N SER A 5 21.51 18.36 -20.58
CA SER A 5 21.20 19.10 -19.36
C SER A 5 19.74 19.59 -19.31
N TYR A 6 19.11 19.86 -20.46
CA TYR A 6 17.70 20.27 -20.53
C TYR A 6 16.78 19.13 -20.11
N TRP A 7 16.92 17.95 -20.72
CA TRP A 7 16.06 16.80 -20.41
C TRP A 7 16.25 16.29 -18.99
N ALA A 8 17.50 16.22 -18.51
CA ALA A 8 17.80 15.84 -17.13
C ALA A 8 17.14 16.78 -16.14
N ARG A 9 17.23 18.10 -16.35
CA ARG A 9 16.56 19.08 -15.48
C ARG A 9 15.05 18.91 -15.49
N ARG A 10 14.42 18.77 -16.68
CA ARG A 10 12.98 18.60 -16.80
C ARG A 10 12.48 17.32 -16.13
N ALA A 11 13.23 16.23 -16.23
CA ALA A 11 12.92 14.97 -15.57
C ALA A 11 12.94 15.13 -14.04
N VAL A 12 14.00 15.74 -13.49
CA VAL A 12 14.13 15.99 -12.04
C VAL A 12 13.03 16.94 -11.53
N GLU A 13 12.78 18.06 -12.22
CA GLU A 13 11.72 19.02 -11.88
C GLU A 13 10.35 18.30 -11.81
N ARG A 14 10.08 17.43 -12.78
CA ARG A 14 8.83 16.70 -12.86
C ARG A 14 8.68 15.65 -11.76
N GLU A 15 9.74 14.93 -11.46
CA GLU A 15 9.76 13.99 -10.34
C GLU A 15 9.54 14.71 -9.01
N ASP A 16 10.21 15.82 -8.78
CA ASP A 16 10.06 16.62 -7.55
C ASP A 16 8.65 17.17 -7.37
N GLU A 17 8.03 17.64 -8.47
CA GLU A 17 6.64 18.11 -8.46
C GLU A 17 5.68 17.02 -7.99
N TRP A 18 5.75 15.82 -8.58
CA TRP A 18 4.88 14.70 -8.23
C TRP A 18 5.20 14.10 -6.87
N ASN A 19 6.46 14.06 -6.47
CA ASN A 19 6.86 13.67 -5.12
C ASN A 19 6.35 14.66 -4.07
N LYS A 20 6.31 15.95 -4.37
CA LYS A 20 5.69 16.97 -3.50
C LYS A 20 4.18 16.75 -3.43
N LYS A 21 3.51 16.60 -4.57
CA LYS A 21 2.07 16.32 -4.64
C LYS A 21 1.71 15.05 -3.87
N SER A 22 2.49 13.98 -4.00
CA SER A 22 2.32 12.74 -3.23
C SER A 22 2.32 13.00 -1.72
N ARG A 23 3.33 13.74 -1.22
CA ARG A 23 3.42 14.07 0.22
C ARG A 23 2.25 14.94 0.70
N GLU A 24 1.80 15.87 -0.12
CA GLU A 24 0.76 16.83 0.27
C GLU A 24 -0.67 16.26 0.18
N THR A 25 -0.87 15.21 -0.60
CA THR A 25 -2.19 14.61 -0.86
C THR A 25 -2.26 13.17 -0.36
N ILE A 26 -1.89 12.19 -1.19
CA ILE A 26 -2.13 10.77 -0.92
C ILE A 26 -1.44 10.27 0.36
N GLU A 27 -0.20 10.70 0.65
CA GLU A 27 0.49 10.24 1.86
C GLU A 27 -0.19 10.75 3.13
N LYS A 28 -0.74 11.98 3.12
CA LYS A 28 -1.54 12.52 4.23
C LYS A 28 -2.87 11.80 4.36
N GLU A 29 -3.53 11.51 3.25
CA GLU A 29 -4.80 10.79 3.26
C GLU A 29 -4.62 9.37 3.80
N LEU A 30 -3.61 8.64 3.33
CA LEU A 30 -3.28 7.32 3.86
C LEU A 30 -2.96 7.39 5.36
N ALA A 31 -2.16 8.36 5.79
CA ALA A 31 -1.86 8.52 7.22
C ALA A 31 -3.14 8.71 8.05
N ALA A 32 -4.08 9.52 7.59
CA ALA A 32 -5.36 9.73 8.26
C ALA A 32 -6.25 8.47 8.24
N GLN A 33 -6.25 7.69 7.16
CA GLN A 33 -6.99 6.43 7.07
C GLN A 33 -6.44 5.40 8.07
N TYR A 34 -5.13 5.20 8.10
CA TYR A 34 -4.46 4.28 9.03
C TYR A 34 -4.68 4.68 10.49
N GLU A 35 -4.62 5.98 10.80
CA GLU A 35 -4.89 6.49 12.16
C GLU A 35 -6.34 6.22 12.59
N ARG A 36 -7.32 6.51 11.73
CA ARG A 36 -8.73 6.21 12.01
C ARG A 36 -8.97 4.71 12.23
N SER A 37 -8.34 3.85 11.43
CA SER A 37 -8.44 2.40 11.61
C SER A 37 -7.79 1.95 12.91
N ALA A 38 -6.63 2.51 13.28
CA ALA A 38 -5.98 2.22 14.56
C ALA A 38 -6.88 2.60 15.76
N GLN A 39 -7.53 3.77 15.72
CA GLN A 39 -8.45 4.21 16.76
C GLN A 39 -9.69 3.29 16.88
N ARG A 40 -10.24 2.81 15.76
CA ARG A 40 -11.36 1.86 15.79
C ARG A 40 -10.95 0.51 16.38
N LEU A 41 -9.77 0.00 16.00
CA LEU A 41 -9.23 -1.24 16.57
C LEU A 41 -8.99 -1.11 18.07
N GLN A 42 -8.49 0.04 18.52
CA GLN A 42 -8.35 0.34 19.95
C GLN A 42 -9.72 0.32 20.65
N ALA A 43 -10.74 0.99 20.11
CA ALA A 43 -12.08 1.00 20.68
C ALA A 43 -12.68 -0.41 20.76
N ASN A 44 -12.47 -1.26 19.76
CA ASN A 44 -12.91 -2.65 19.77
C ASN A 44 -12.24 -3.46 20.88
N ILE A 45 -10.94 -3.24 21.12
CA ILE A 45 -10.20 -3.87 22.23
C ILE A 45 -10.75 -3.41 23.58
N GLU A 46 -10.98 -2.11 23.75
CA GLU A 46 -11.56 -1.55 24.98
C GLU A 46 -12.97 -2.11 25.24
N GLN A 47 -13.80 -2.23 24.20
CA GLN A 47 -15.12 -2.81 24.29
C GLN A 47 -15.08 -4.29 24.69
N LEU A 48 -14.15 -5.08 24.15
CA LEU A 48 -13.96 -6.47 24.52
C LEU A 48 -13.75 -6.61 26.02
N TYR A 49 -12.78 -5.87 26.56
CA TYR A 49 -12.45 -5.95 27.97
C TYR A 49 -13.55 -5.38 28.88
N GLY A 50 -14.19 -4.28 28.46
CA GLY A 50 -15.31 -3.67 29.18
C GLY A 50 -16.48 -4.61 29.34
N LYS A 51 -16.92 -5.25 28.25
CA LYS A 51 -18.01 -6.25 28.31
C LYS A 51 -17.66 -7.45 29.18
N PHE A 52 -16.42 -7.96 29.08
CA PHE A 52 -15.99 -9.08 29.91
C PHE A 52 -16.01 -8.74 31.40
N ALA A 53 -15.56 -7.54 31.76
CA ALA A 53 -15.60 -7.06 33.13
C ALA A 53 -17.05 -6.97 33.66
N THR A 54 -17.93 -6.33 32.86
CA THR A 54 -19.34 -6.13 33.24
C THR A 54 -20.10 -7.45 33.36
N ASP A 55 -19.98 -8.35 32.40
CA ASP A 55 -20.71 -9.62 32.35
C ASP A 55 -20.33 -10.58 33.51
N ASN A 56 -19.16 -10.41 34.08
CA ASN A 56 -18.64 -11.26 35.16
C ASN A 56 -18.58 -10.55 36.51
N GLY A 57 -19.06 -9.30 36.62
CA GLY A 57 -19.00 -8.53 37.88
C GLY A 57 -17.54 -8.28 38.34
N LEU A 58 -16.60 -8.24 37.43
CA LEU A 58 -15.18 -8.18 37.71
C LEU A 58 -14.64 -6.76 37.53
N SER A 59 -13.55 -6.46 38.23
CA SER A 59 -12.73 -5.33 37.86
C SER A 59 -12.09 -5.57 36.48
N MET A 60 -11.74 -4.51 35.75
CA MET A 60 -11.01 -4.63 34.49
C MET A 60 -9.69 -5.41 34.64
N THR A 61 -9.09 -5.40 35.81
CA THR A 61 -7.86 -6.14 36.13
C THR A 61 -8.10 -7.63 36.26
N ASP A 62 -9.21 -8.04 36.87
CA ASP A 62 -9.56 -9.44 37.08
C ASP A 62 -10.15 -10.06 35.81
N ALA A 63 -10.92 -9.28 35.04
CA ALA A 63 -11.37 -9.65 33.71
C ALA A 63 -10.22 -10.08 32.77
N ARG A 64 -9.08 -9.40 32.89
CA ARG A 64 -7.87 -9.71 32.12
C ARG A 64 -7.24 -11.06 32.47
N LYS A 65 -7.35 -11.48 33.74
CA LYS A 65 -6.77 -12.74 34.23
C LYS A 65 -7.59 -13.97 33.84
N LEU A 66 -8.87 -13.78 33.58
CA LEU A 66 -9.86 -14.86 33.45
C LEU A 66 -10.33 -15.13 32.01
N ILE A 67 -9.84 -14.40 30.98
CA ILE A 67 -10.07 -14.80 29.60
C ILE A 67 -9.39 -16.15 29.39
N ASN A 68 -10.21 -17.17 29.37
CA ASN A 68 -9.93 -18.57 29.64
C ASN A 68 -9.14 -19.23 28.50
N GLY A 69 -8.14 -20.04 28.82
CA GLY A 69 -7.32 -20.81 27.87
C GLY A 69 -8.09 -21.82 27.01
N THR A 70 -9.34 -22.13 27.32
CA THR A 70 -10.21 -23.01 26.52
C THR A 70 -10.93 -22.24 25.41
N GLU A 71 -11.48 -21.06 25.70
CA GLU A 71 -12.05 -20.12 24.73
C GLU A 71 -10.99 -19.71 23.70
N PHE A 72 -9.78 -19.46 24.18
CA PHE A 72 -8.64 -19.15 23.36
C PHE A 72 -8.24 -20.25 22.37
N ARG A 73 -8.24 -21.52 22.77
CA ARG A 73 -7.89 -22.64 21.90
C ARG A 73 -8.93 -22.90 20.81
N THR A 74 -10.20 -22.75 21.13
CA THR A 74 -11.30 -22.89 20.18
C THR A 74 -11.26 -21.76 19.16
N TRP A 75 -11.15 -20.52 19.63
CA TRP A 75 -11.03 -19.33 18.79
C TRP A 75 -9.88 -19.41 17.79
N ARG A 76 -8.67 -19.80 18.22
CA ARG A 76 -7.51 -19.92 17.33
C ARG A 76 -7.76 -20.88 16.17
N LYS A 77 -8.48 -21.96 16.40
CA LYS A 77 -8.79 -22.98 15.40
C LYS A 77 -9.76 -22.49 14.34
N ASP A 78 -10.77 -21.72 14.76
CA ASP A 78 -11.79 -21.18 13.86
C ASP A 78 -11.21 -20.04 13.01
N VAL A 79 -10.41 -19.20 13.60
CA VAL A 79 -9.73 -18.07 12.94
C VAL A 79 -8.71 -18.54 11.90
N GLU A 80 -7.91 -19.55 12.19
CA GLU A 80 -6.95 -20.11 11.21
C GLU A 80 -7.69 -20.69 9.99
N GLY A 81 -8.88 -21.24 10.16
CA GLY A 81 -9.74 -21.69 9.06
C GLY A 81 -10.21 -20.55 8.16
N TYR A 82 -10.70 -19.46 8.76
CA TYR A 82 -11.15 -18.27 8.01
C TYR A 82 -10.02 -17.52 7.30
N LEU A 83 -8.84 -17.46 7.92
CA LEU A 83 -7.66 -16.88 7.26
C LEU A 83 -7.22 -17.70 6.04
N ALA A 84 -7.20 -19.04 6.17
CA ALA A 84 -6.84 -19.91 5.07
C ALA A 84 -7.81 -19.78 3.88
N ASP A 85 -9.10 -19.59 4.14
CA ASP A 85 -10.11 -19.38 3.11
C ASP A 85 -10.05 -17.99 2.47
N PHE A 86 -9.72 -16.96 3.25
CA PHE A 86 -9.46 -15.61 2.72
C PHE A 86 -8.22 -15.57 1.83
N GLU A 87 -7.13 -16.26 2.23
CA GLU A 87 -5.93 -16.42 1.43
C GLU A 87 -6.17 -17.06 0.07
N LYS A 88 -7.04 -18.09 0.03
CA LYS A 88 -7.32 -18.83 -1.20
C LYS A 88 -8.18 -18.07 -2.20
N THR A 89 -9.08 -17.21 -1.73
CA THR A 89 -10.17 -16.75 -2.56
C THR A 89 -10.20 -15.25 -2.80
N GLY A 90 -9.62 -14.41 -1.93
CA GLY A 90 -9.80 -12.94 -1.97
C GLY A 90 -11.28 -12.53 -2.00
N ASN A 91 -12.19 -13.44 -1.59
CA ASN A 91 -13.60 -13.39 -1.90
C ASN A 91 -14.37 -12.46 -0.94
N PRO A 92 -15.07 -11.41 -1.44
CA PRO A 92 -15.91 -10.55 -0.60
C PRO A 92 -17.02 -11.29 0.15
N LYS A 93 -17.40 -12.51 -0.25
CA LYS A 93 -18.38 -13.35 0.47
C LYS A 93 -17.90 -13.77 1.86
N ILE A 94 -16.59 -13.96 2.05
CA ILE A 94 -16.02 -14.30 3.37
C ILE A 94 -16.22 -13.16 4.35
N MET A 95 -16.17 -11.91 3.90
CA MET A 95 -16.49 -10.75 4.72
C MET A 95 -17.98 -10.68 5.09
N LEU A 96 -18.85 -11.11 4.19
CA LEU A 96 -20.29 -11.24 4.47
C LEU A 96 -20.57 -12.34 5.51
N GLU A 97 -19.86 -13.45 5.44
CA GLU A 97 -19.94 -14.55 6.41
C GLU A 97 -19.36 -14.15 7.78
N LEU A 98 -18.23 -13.44 7.81
CA LEU A 98 -17.68 -12.86 9.03
C LEU A 98 -18.65 -11.86 9.67
N ASN A 99 -19.32 -11.01 8.90
CA ASN A 99 -20.37 -10.12 9.38
C ASN A 99 -21.58 -10.91 9.93
N ALA A 100 -22.00 -11.97 9.24
CA ALA A 100 -23.10 -12.84 9.69
C ALA A 100 -22.72 -13.60 10.98
N LEU A 101 -21.47 -14.03 11.11
CA LEU A 101 -20.94 -14.66 12.31
C LEU A 101 -20.87 -13.68 13.48
N SER A 102 -20.47 -12.42 13.25
CA SER A 102 -20.42 -11.38 14.29
C SER A 102 -21.81 -11.04 14.85
N MET A 103 -22.89 -11.34 14.12
CA MET A 103 -24.28 -11.14 14.54
C MET A 103 -24.86 -12.34 15.30
N ARG A 104 -24.21 -13.49 15.30
CA ARG A 104 -24.71 -14.68 16.01
C ARG A 104 -24.26 -14.68 17.48
N SER A 105 -25.19 -14.81 18.41
CA SER A 105 -24.98 -14.76 19.87
C SER A 105 -24.10 -15.89 20.46
N ARG A 106 -23.48 -16.72 19.62
CA ARG A 106 -22.67 -17.88 20.03
C ARG A 106 -21.16 -17.73 19.77
N ILE A 107 -20.74 -16.59 19.29
CA ILE A 107 -19.30 -16.34 18.97
C ILE A 107 -18.60 -15.89 20.24
N SER A 108 -17.39 -16.42 20.48
CA SER A 108 -16.55 -15.93 21.57
C SER A 108 -16.23 -14.45 21.37
N ARG A 109 -15.97 -13.74 22.45
CA ARG A 109 -15.63 -12.30 22.38
C ARG A 109 -14.35 -12.02 21.59
N LEU A 110 -13.45 -12.99 21.59
CA LEU A 110 -12.20 -12.91 20.80
C LEU A 110 -12.46 -13.11 19.31
N ASP A 111 -13.38 -14.03 18.95
CA ASP A 111 -13.81 -14.19 17.54
C ASP A 111 -14.44 -12.92 16.99
N LYS A 112 -15.28 -12.27 17.82
CA LYS A 112 -15.87 -10.99 17.46
C LYS A 112 -14.81 -9.93 17.23
N LEU A 113 -13.86 -9.77 18.16
CA LEU A 113 -12.78 -8.78 18.00
C LEU A 113 -11.95 -9.05 16.75
N TYR A 114 -11.69 -10.31 16.45
CA TYR A 114 -10.95 -10.68 15.26
C TYR A 114 -11.76 -10.38 13.98
N SER A 115 -13.04 -10.75 13.95
CA SER A 115 -13.92 -10.42 12.82
C SER A 115 -13.99 -8.91 12.58
N ASP A 116 -14.15 -8.12 13.64
CA ASP A 116 -14.15 -6.66 13.57
C ASP A 116 -12.80 -6.12 13.06
N THR A 117 -11.68 -6.76 13.42
CA THR A 117 -10.34 -6.42 12.93
C THR A 117 -10.21 -6.70 11.43
N LEU A 118 -10.65 -7.87 10.97
CA LEU A 118 -10.64 -8.21 9.54
C LEU A 118 -11.49 -7.25 8.71
N ILE A 119 -12.69 -6.92 9.19
CA ILE A 119 -13.59 -5.95 8.54
C ILE A 119 -12.92 -4.57 8.44
N GLU A 120 -12.26 -4.12 9.49
CA GLU A 120 -11.58 -2.82 9.48
C GLU A 120 -10.38 -2.80 8.54
N ILE A 121 -9.59 -3.87 8.50
CA ILE A 121 -8.46 -3.99 7.56
C ILE A 121 -8.95 -4.11 6.12
N ASP A 122 -10.03 -4.83 5.83
CA ASP A 122 -10.63 -4.88 4.49
C ASP A 122 -11.07 -3.49 4.01
N LYS A 123 -11.75 -2.73 4.87
CA LYS A 123 -12.13 -1.34 4.56
C LYS A 123 -10.92 -0.46 4.29
N LEU A 124 -9.87 -0.59 5.10
CA LEU A 124 -8.63 0.14 4.93
C LEU A 124 -7.97 -0.21 3.59
N ASN A 125 -7.90 -1.50 3.24
CA ASN A 125 -7.33 -1.96 1.97
C ASN A 125 -8.10 -1.42 0.76
N ARG A 126 -9.44 -1.50 0.78
CA ARG A 126 -10.30 -0.95 -0.30
C ARG A 126 -10.10 0.54 -0.48
N ASN A 127 -10.07 1.28 0.61
CA ASN A 127 -9.87 2.73 0.56
C ASN A 127 -8.46 3.07 0.04
N THR A 128 -7.44 2.36 0.52
CA THR A 128 -6.05 2.51 0.06
C THR A 128 -5.93 2.22 -1.44
N ASP A 129 -6.53 1.13 -1.91
CA ASP A 129 -6.53 0.72 -3.32
C ASP A 129 -7.21 1.77 -4.21
N ASN A 130 -8.38 2.26 -3.81
CA ASN A 130 -9.13 3.28 -4.55
C ASN A 130 -8.36 4.61 -4.66
N VAL A 131 -7.82 5.10 -3.55
CA VAL A 131 -7.07 6.35 -3.52
C VAL A 131 -5.78 6.22 -4.33
N MET A 132 -5.08 5.12 -4.18
CA MET A 132 -3.85 4.84 -4.92
C MET A 132 -4.11 4.66 -6.41
N SER A 133 -5.16 3.93 -6.80
CA SER A 133 -5.58 3.80 -8.21
C SER A 133 -5.82 5.16 -8.85
N SER A 134 -6.61 6.01 -8.20
CA SER A 134 -6.93 7.35 -8.70
C SER A 134 -5.68 8.22 -8.85
N PHE A 135 -4.82 8.22 -7.85
CA PHE A 135 -3.58 9.00 -7.85
C PHE A 135 -2.60 8.54 -8.94
N LEU A 136 -2.39 7.23 -9.09
CA LEU A 136 -1.49 6.68 -10.10
C LEU A 136 -2.01 6.89 -11.53
N LYS A 137 -3.33 6.79 -11.74
CA LYS A 137 -3.96 7.12 -13.04
C LYS A 137 -3.74 8.57 -13.43
N GLU A 138 -3.93 9.48 -12.48
CA GLU A 138 -3.68 10.91 -12.69
C GLU A 138 -2.20 11.16 -12.99
N ALA A 139 -1.30 10.58 -12.22
CA ALA A 139 0.15 10.70 -12.41
C ALA A 139 0.60 10.21 -13.80
N TYR A 140 0.12 9.04 -14.22
CA TYR A 140 0.44 8.53 -15.55
C TYR A 140 -0.04 9.46 -16.66
N LYS A 141 -1.32 9.86 -16.62
CA LYS A 141 -1.93 10.70 -17.66
C LYS A 141 -1.23 12.04 -17.78
N ASP A 142 -1.03 12.69 -16.66
CA ASP A 142 -0.41 13.99 -16.61
C ASP A 142 1.07 13.95 -17.07
N ASN A 143 1.82 12.94 -16.61
CA ASN A 143 3.20 12.78 -17.08
C ASN A 143 3.29 12.36 -18.56
N ARG A 144 2.35 11.57 -19.06
CA ARG A 144 2.25 11.21 -20.48
C ARG A 144 2.05 12.43 -21.36
N LEU A 145 1.13 13.33 -20.98
CA LEU A 145 0.86 14.58 -21.69
C LEU A 145 2.04 15.54 -21.59
N HIS A 146 2.64 15.67 -20.41
CA HIS A 146 3.81 16.51 -20.19
C HIS A 146 5.00 16.05 -21.05
N SER A 147 5.33 14.77 -21.03
CA SER A 147 6.45 14.22 -21.82
C SER A 147 6.20 14.40 -23.32
N ALA A 148 4.98 14.16 -23.80
CA ALA A 148 4.64 14.40 -25.19
C ALA A 148 4.75 15.88 -25.59
N TYR A 149 4.28 16.79 -24.72
CA TYR A 149 4.43 18.23 -24.93
C TYR A 149 5.89 18.66 -25.05
N GLU A 150 6.75 18.18 -24.15
CA GLU A 150 8.17 18.52 -24.16
C GLU A 150 8.88 17.98 -25.42
N LEU A 151 8.52 16.78 -25.89
CA LEU A 151 9.02 16.23 -27.16
C LEU A 151 8.56 17.06 -28.35
N ALA A 152 7.26 17.37 -28.44
CA ALA A 152 6.68 18.17 -29.52
C ALA A 152 7.30 19.58 -29.58
N LYS A 153 7.57 20.21 -28.44
CA LYS A 153 8.26 21.51 -28.34
C LYS A 153 9.67 21.49 -28.94
N LYS A 154 10.29 20.32 -28.98
CA LYS A 154 11.61 20.12 -29.62
C LYS A 154 11.50 19.59 -31.05
N GLY A 155 10.32 19.54 -31.62
CA GLY A 155 10.08 18.99 -32.96
C GLY A 155 10.16 17.46 -33.03
N GLN A 156 10.08 16.79 -31.87
CA GLN A 156 10.23 15.34 -31.72
C GLN A 156 8.92 14.75 -31.22
N GLY A 157 7.99 14.48 -32.11
CA GLY A 157 6.74 13.79 -31.77
C GLY A 157 5.45 14.53 -32.13
N PRO A 158 4.30 13.88 -31.98
CA PRO A 158 3.02 14.44 -32.35
C PRO A 158 2.54 15.50 -31.36
N LEU A 159 1.89 16.56 -31.89
CA LEU A 159 1.27 17.63 -31.08
C LEU A 159 0.00 17.15 -30.35
N ASN A 160 -0.69 16.16 -30.91
CA ASN A 160 -1.95 15.66 -30.35
C ASN A 160 -1.75 14.24 -29.80
N VAL A 161 -1.67 14.12 -28.48
CA VAL A 161 -1.59 12.84 -27.79
C VAL A 161 -2.90 12.58 -27.05
N VAL A 162 -3.55 11.49 -27.37
CA VAL A 162 -4.71 10.98 -26.64
C VAL A 162 -4.23 9.89 -25.67
N VAL A 163 -4.55 10.03 -24.40
CA VAL A 163 -4.23 9.00 -23.41
C VAL A 163 -5.39 8.03 -23.32
N ASP A 164 -5.17 6.80 -23.75
CA ASP A 164 -6.18 5.74 -23.66
C ASP A 164 -6.29 5.22 -22.21
N ASN A 165 -7.51 5.24 -21.69
CA ASN A 165 -7.79 4.70 -20.35
C ASN A 165 -7.50 3.21 -20.24
N LYS A 166 -7.66 2.42 -21.31
CA LYS A 166 -7.32 0.99 -21.31
C LYS A 166 -5.82 0.77 -21.12
N GLN A 167 -5.01 1.59 -21.81
CA GLN A 167 -3.56 1.56 -21.65
C GLN A 167 -3.15 1.92 -20.21
N VAL A 168 -3.76 2.94 -19.62
CA VAL A 168 -3.52 3.31 -18.21
C VAL A 168 -3.83 2.14 -17.28
N GLU A 169 -5.01 1.52 -17.43
CA GLU A 169 -5.40 0.36 -16.62
C GLU A 169 -4.44 -0.82 -16.82
N GLN A 170 -4.00 -1.08 -18.03
CA GLN A 170 -3.03 -2.14 -18.32
C GLN A 170 -1.70 -1.89 -17.60
N VAL A 171 -1.18 -0.68 -17.66
CA VAL A 171 0.06 -0.32 -16.94
C VAL A 171 -0.09 -0.53 -15.45
N LEU A 172 -1.18 -0.05 -14.85
CA LEU A 172 -1.42 -0.19 -13.42
C LEU A 172 -1.60 -1.65 -12.96
N ARG A 173 -2.10 -2.51 -13.83
CA ARG A 173 -2.29 -3.95 -13.56
C ARG A 173 -1.05 -4.80 -13.85
N THR A 174 -0.04 -4.24 -14.49
CA THR A 174 1.18 -4.98 -14.83
C THR A 174 1.95 -5.34 -13.56
N PRO A 175 2.23 -6.64 -13.31
CA PRO A 175 2.99 -7.07 -12.13
C PRO A 175 4.51 -6.93 -12.37
N TRP A 176 4.96 -5.71 -12.63
CA TRP A 176 6.32 -5.37 -13.06
C TRP A 176 7.45 -5.89 -12.13
N SER A 177 7.14 -6.18 -10.89
CA SER A 177 8.09 -6.83 -9.96
C SER A 177 7.41 -7.96 -9.18
N GLY A 178 6.75 -8.86 -9.91
CA GLY A 178 6.07 -10.05 -9.40
C GLY A 178 4.63 -9.82 -8.93
N LYS A 179 4.26 -8.60 -8.53
CA LYS A 179 2.90 -8.19 -8.14
C LYS A 179 2.66 -6.73 -8.55
N ASN A 180 1.41 -6.40 -8.88
CA ASN A 180 0.99 -5.01 -9.06
C ASN A 180 0.70 -4.35 -7.70
N TYR A 181 0.43 -3.02 -7.69
CA TYR A 181 0.21 -2.27 -6.45
C TYR A 181 -0.99 -2.77 -5.63
N SER A 182 -2.08 -3.14 -6.30
CA SER A 182 -3.30 -3.64 -5.64
C SER A 182 -3.04 -4.97 -4.93
N GLU A 183 -2.43 -5.94 -5.61
CA GLU A 183 -2.03 -7.23 -5.01
C GLU A 183 -1.09 -7.04 -3.81
N ARG A 184 -0.25 -6.01 -3.84
CA ARG A 184 0.63 -5.65 -2.69
C ARG A 184 -0.15 -5.07 -1.52
N ILE A 185 -1.16 -4.21 -1.79
CA ILE A 185 -2.03 -3.65 -0.76
C ILE A 185 -2.74 -4.79 -0.03
N TRP A 186 -3.34 -5.72 -0.77
CA TRP A 186 -4.07 -6.84 -0.19
C TRP A 186 -3.15 -7.78 0.60
N ALA A 187 -1.99 -8.13 0.07
CA ALA A 187 -1.01 -8.96 0.78
C ALA A 187 -0.46 -8.29 2.05
N ASN A 188 -0.22 -6.97 2.02
CA ASN A 188 0.21 -6.22 3.20
C ASN A 188 -0.91 -6.14 4.25
N GLY A 189 -2.16 -5.96 3.83
CA GLY A 189 -3.32 -5.96 4.73
C GLY A 189 -3.53 -7.30 5.42
N GLU A 190 -3.39 -8.39 4.70
CA GLU A 190 -3.44 -9.74 5.25
C GLU A 190 -2.35 -9.95 6.31
N LYS A 191 -1.10 -9.62 5.98
CA LYS A 191 0.01 -9.66 6.94
C LYS A 191 -0.27 -8.79 8.17
N LEU A 192 -0.85 -7.59 7.98
CA LEU A 192 -1.23 -6.71 9.07
C LEU A 192 -2.30 -7.36 9.96
N ALA A 193 -3.36 -7.92 9.38
CA ALA A 193 -4.43 -8.59 10.11
C ALA A 193 -3.89 -9.73 10.99
N ARG A 194 -3.03 -10.58 10.44
CA ARG A 194 -2.35 -11.64 11.20
C ARG A 194 -1.48 -11.08 12.34
N THR A 195 -0.71 -10.03 12.05
CA THR A 195 0.17 -9.42 13.05
C THR A 195 -0.62 -8.81 14.21
N ILE A 196 -1.76 -8.17 13.91
CA ILE A 196 -2.66 -7.61 14.93
C ILE A 196 -3.28 -8.75 15.75
N GLN A 197 -3.75 -9.80 15.08
CA GLN A 197 -4.28 -11.00 15.73
C GLN A 197 -3.28 -11.59 16.72
N ASP A 198 -2.05 -11.86 16.28
CA ASP A 198 -0.98 -12.41 17.14
C ASP A 198 -0.68 -11.47 18.31
N THR A 199 -0.68 -10.17 18.07
CA THR A 199 -0.45 -9.14 19.10
C THR A 199 -1.55 -9.20 20.16
N VAL A 200 -2.82 -9.25 19.74
CA VAL A 200 -3.98 -9.33 20.64
C VAL A 200 -3.96 -10.65 21.42
N VAL A 201 -3.79 -11.76 20.75
CA VAL A 201 -3.73 -13.10 21.34
C VAL A 201 -2.65 -13.19 22.41
N ASN A 202 -1.43 -12.83 22.06
CA ASN A 202 -0.31 -12.87 22.97
C ASN A 202 -0.47 -11.87 24.14
N GLY A 203 -1.04 -10.70 23.86
CA GLY A 203 -1.34 -9.68 24.86
C GLY A 203 -2.36 -10.15 25.88
N VAL A 204 -3.45 -10.74 25.43
CA VAL A 204 -4.49 -11.33 26.30
C VAL A 204 -3.90 -12.47 27.11
N HIS A 205 -3.17 -13.38 26.49
CA HIS A 205 -2.56 -14.53 27.17
C HIS A 205 -1.56 -14.11 28.26
N ARG A 206 -0.83 -13.01 28.05
CA ARG A 206 0.12 -12.43 29.03
C ARG A 206 -0.54 -11.53 30.05
N GLY A 207 -1.85 -11.34 30.02
CA GLY A 207 -2.57 -10.43 30.92
C GLY A 207 -2.19 -8.95 30.72
N MET A 208 -1.85 -8.54 29.51
CA MET A 208 -1.47 -7.16 29.21
C MET A 208 -2.62 -6.19 29.50
N SER A 209 -2.27 -4.96 29.92
CA SER A 209 -3.26 -3.90 30.08
C SER A 209 -3.82 -3.48 28.72
N VAL A 210 -5.10 -3.06 28.68
CA VAL A 210 -5.77 -2.54 27.49
C VAL A 210 -4.92 -1.45 26.82
N ASN A 211 -4.43 -0.49 27.59
CA ASN A 211 -3.61 0.62 27.09
C ASN A 211 -2.30 0.13 26.44
N LYS A 212 -1.66 -0.88 27.04
CA LYS A 212 -0.43 -1.45 26.49
C LYS A 212 -0.72 -2.21 25.19
N LEU A 213 -1.78 -3.02 25.18
CA LEU A 213 -2.20 -3.75 23.99
C LEU A 213 -2.61 -2.82 22.85
N ALA A 214 -3.40 -1.78 23.15
CA ALA A 214 -3.79 -0.76 22.19
C ALA A 214 -2.56 -0.05 21.61
N LYS A 215 -1.57 0.28 22.42
CA LYS A 215 -0.31 0.89 21.95
C LYS A 215 0.46 -0.05 21.02
N GLU A 216 0.57 -1.33 21.31
CA GLU A 216 1.22 -2.30 20.44
C GLU A 216 0.50 -2.42 19.09
N VAL A 217 -0.84 -2.45 19.08
CA VAL A 217 -1.63 -2.44 17.84
C VAL A 217 -1.39 -1.15 17.04
N GLN A 218 -1.36 0.00 17.69
CA GLN A 218 -1.07 1.28 17.04
C GLN A 218 0.33 1.29 16.40
N GLU A 219 1.33 0.71 17.05
CA GLU A 219 2.69 0.57 16.50
C GLU A 219 2.69 -0.30 15.23
N ARG A 220 1.94 -1.42 15.21
CA ARG A 220 1.79 -2.28 14.02
C ARG A 220 1.12 -1.54 12.86
N MET A 221 0.07 -0.79 13.15
CA MET A 221 -0.58 0.08 12.17
C MET A 221 0.39 1.14 11.61
N GLY A 222 1.24 1.72 12.44
CA GLY A 222 2.29 2.67 12.03
C GLY A 222 3.31 2.06 11.07
N VAL A 223 3.74 0.82 11.30
CA VAL A 223 4.63 0.08 10.38
C VAL A 223 3.93 -0.13 9.03
N SER A 224 2.68 -0.61 9.03
CA SER A 224 1.92 -0.86 7.82
C SER A 224 1.64 0.43 7.02
N LYS A 225 1.38 1.55 7.70
CA LYS A 225 1.29 2.88 7.07
C LYS A 225 2.59 3.23 6.32
N ASN A 226 3.75 3.01 6.94
CA ASN A 226 5.03 3.30 6.30
C ASN A 226 5.27 2.42 5.07
N ASP A 227 4.81 1.16 5.10
CA ASP A 227 4.85 0.26 3.95
C ASP A 227 3.93 0.74 2.83
N ALA A 228 2.73 1.24 3.14
CA ALA A 228 1.81 1.83 2.16
C ALA A 228 2.41 3.09 1.51
N VAL A 229 3.02 3.99 2.29
CA VAL A 229 3.72 5.18 1.75
C VAL A 229 4.90 4.78 0.87
N ARG A 230 5.66 3.76 1.28
CA ARG A 230 6.75 3.22 0.45
C ARG A 230 6.23 2.69 -0.88
N LEU A 231 5.10 1.97 -0.86
CA LEU A 231 4.45 1.45 -2.05
C LEU A 231 4.02 2.59 -2.99
N VAL A 232 3.33 3.62 -2.48
CA VAL A 232 2.94 4.80 -3.27
C VAL A 232 4.13 5.40 -4.02
N ARG A 233 5.23 5.65 -3.33
CA ARG A 233 6.42 6.26 -3.94
C ARG A 233 7.07 5.38 -5.00
N THR A 234 7.10 4.07 -4.76
CA THR A 234 7.66 3.10 -5.71
C THR A 234 6.80 3.00 -6.97
N GLU A 235 5.49 2.91 -6.80
CA GLU A 235 4.55 2.82 -7.92
C GLU A 235 4.39 4.15 -8.67
N LEU A 236 4.51 5.29 -7.98
CA LEU A 236 4.58 6.60 -8.65
C LEU A 236 5.78 6.68 -9.59
N ASN A 237 6.94 6.25 -9.13
CA ASN A 237 8.14 6.20 -9.97
C ASN A 237 7.94 5.26 -11.18
N TYR A 238 7.32 4.08 -10.95
CA TYR A 238 6.98 3.15 -12.03
C TYR A 238 6.09 3.80 -13.09
N VAL A 239 4.95 4.38 -12.71
CA VAL A 239 4.01 4.95 -13.68
C VAL A 239 4.58 6.17 -14.40
N HIS A 240 5.44 6.96 -13.75
CA HIS A 240 6.16 8.06 -14.39
C HIS A 240 7.11 7.56 -15.48
N ASN A 241 7.95 6.60 -15.17
CA ASN A 241 8.90 6.07 -16.15
C ASN A 241 8.18 5.35 -17.29
N GLN A 242 7.13 4.58 -16.99
CA GLN A 242 6.34 3.90 -18.00
C GLN A 242 5.63 4.91 -18.94
N SER A 243 5.03 5.97 -18.40
CA SER A 243 4.38 7.00 -19.22
C SER A 243 5.37 7.80 -20.08
N THR A 244 6.59 8.01 -19.58
CA THR A 244 7.69 8.60 -20.35
C THR A 244 8.12 7.69 -21.51
N LEU A 245 8.34 6.39 -21.25
CA LEU A 245 8.64 5.40 -22.27
C LEU A 245 7.57 5.33 -23.36
N ASP A 246 6.30 5.37 -22.96
CA ASP A 246 5.18 5.36 -23.92
C ASP A 246 5.17 6.64 -24.76
N SER A 247 5.66 7.77 -24.21
CA SER A 247 5.87 9.01 -24.99
C SER A 247 7.01 8.86 -25.98
N LEU A 248 8.13 8.29 -25.56
CA LEU A 248 9.29 8.05 -26.44
C LEU A 248 8.93 7.10 -27.58
N ARG A 249 8.24 5.98 -27.28
CA ARG A 249 7.77 5.00 -28.27
C ARG A 249 6.85 5.64 -29.32
N SER A 250 5.85 6.41 -28.87
CA SER A 250 4.91 7.08 -29.78
C SER A 250 5.54 8.22 -30.60
N SER A 251 6.72 8.69 -30.21
CA SER A 251 7.51 9.68 -30.92
C SER A 251 8.65 9.05 -31.74
N ASN A 252 8.67 7.72 -31.89
CA ASN A 252 9.71 6.95 -32.58
C ASN A 252 11.13 7.28 -32.13
N MET A 253 11.30 7.55 -30.83
CA MET A 253 12.62 7.76 -30.25
C MET A 253 13.36 6.43 -30.12
N GLU A 254 14.60 6.38 -30.54
CA GLU A 254 15.41 5.16 -30.55
C GLU A 254 16.08 4.88 -29.20
N TYR A 255 16.40 5.93 -28.46
CA TYR A 255 17.15 5.83 -27.21
C TYR A 255 16.54 6.66 -26.08
N PHE A 256 16.80 6.23 -24.84
CA PHE A 256 16.55 6.99 -23.63
C PHE A 256 17.80 7.03 -22.75
N GLN A 257 17.90 8.06 -21.92
CA GLN A 257 18.96 8.20 -20.94
C GLN A 257 18.41 7.98 -19.54
N PHE A 258 19.08 7.13 -18.76
CA PHE A 258 18.78 6.96 -17.34
C PHE A 258 19.33 8.15 -16.57
N ILE A 259 18.48 8.83 -15.80
CA ILE A 259 18.86 9.95 -14.94
C ILE A 259 18.53 9.60 -13.50
N ALA A 260 19.53 9.51 -12.64
CA ALA A 260 19.33 9.31 -11.20
C ALA A 260 19.32 10.64 -10.45
N THR A 261 18.44 10.78 -9.47
CA THR A 261 18.52 11.89 -8.52
C THR A 261 19.68 11.65 -7.56
N MET A 262 20.79 12.35 -7.77
CA MET A 262 22.06 12.12 -7.06
C MET A 262 22.09 12.82 -5.71
N ASP A 263 21.84 12.06 -4.65
CA ASP A 263 21.98 12.51 -3.25
C ASP A 263 22.59 11.41 -2.34
N LYS A 264 22.61 11.66 -1.03
CA LYS A 264 23.14 10.70 -0.03
C LYS A 264 22.31 9.40 0.07
N ARG A 265 21.08 9.39 -0.48
CA ARG A 265 20.16 8.24 -0.45
C ARG A 265 20.17 7.45 -1.75
N THR A 266 20.86 7.93 -2.78
CA THR A 266 20.97 7.25 -4.08
C THR A 266 21.74 5.95 -3.90
N SER A 267 21.13 4.83 -4.30
CA SER A 267 21.72 3.49 -4.23
C SER A 267 22.94 3.35 -5.16
N SER A 268 23.81 2.38 -4.89
CA SER A 268 24.90 2.02 -5.81
C SER A 268 24.35 1.65 -7.19
N THR A 269 23.31 0.83 -7.25
CA THR A 269 22.65 0.42 -8.49
C THR A 269 22.19 1.62 -9.33
N CYS A 270 21.50 2.61 -8.74
CA CYS A 270 21.09 3.80 -9.49
C CYS A 270 22.28 4.66 -9.95
N ARG A 271 23.36 4.70 -9.16
CA ARG A 271 24.60 5.42 -9.54
C ARG A 271 25.30 4.79 -10.73
N GLU A 272 25.31 3.46 -10.82
CA GLU A 272 25.92 2.71 -11.92
C GLU A 272 25.16 2.91 -13.23
N HIS A 273 23.83 3.14 -13.17
CA HIS A 273 22.99 3.42 -14.34
C HIS A 273 22.98 4.90 -14.74
N ASP A 274 23.38 5.83 -13.85
CA ASP A 274 23.27 7.26 -14.11
C ASP A 274 24.02 7.70 -15.36
N ASN A 275 23.32 8.47 -16.19
CA ASN A 275 23.78 8.93 -17.50
C ASN A 275 23.97 7.83 -18.58
N ASN A 276 23.69 6.57 -18.30
CA ASN A 276 23.74 5.53 -19.32
C ASN A 276 22.60 5.72 -20.33
N ILE A 277 22.89 5.40 -21.59
CA ILE A 277 21.95 5.47 -22.71
C ILE A 277 21.57 4.05 -23.14
N TYR A 278 20.27 3.80 -23.25
CA TYR A 278 19.71 2.49 -23.61
C TYR A 278 18.77 2.61 -24.80
N PRO A 279 18.69 1.58 -25.67
CA PRO A 279 17.66 1.51 -26.69
C PRO A 279 16.25 1.45 -26.08
N VAL A 280 15.30 2.18 -26.64
CA VAL A 280 13.88 2.13 -26.21
C VAL A 280 13.27 0.74 -26.42
N SER A 281 13.76 0.00 -27.43
CA SER A 281 13.35 -1.40 -27.70
C SER A 281 13.77 -2.38 -26.61
N GLU A 282 14.82 -2.06 -25.82
CA GLU A 282 15.36 -2.88 -24.73
C GLU A 282 14.96 -2.36 -23.35
N ALA A 283 14.01 -1.41 -23.29
CA ALA A 283 13.55 -0.82 -22.05
C ALA A 283 12.79 -1.84 -21.18
N GLU A 284 13.35 -2.17 -20.01
CA GLU A 284 12.82 -3.14 -19.07
C GLU A 284 12.80 -2.54 -17.66
N VAL A 285 11.60 -2.47 -17.07
CA VAL A 285 11.41 -1.96 -15.70
C VAL A 285 12.05 -2.93 -14.70
N GLY A 286 12.82 -2.38 -13.76
CA GLY A 286 13.56 -3.18 -12.78
C GLY A 286 14.95 -3.60 -13.24
N SER A 287 15.29 -3.39 -14.51
CA SER A 287 16.60 -3.65 -15.11
C SER A 287 17.31 -2.37 -15.49
N ASN A 288 16.85 -1.70 -16.55
CA ASN A 288 17.43 -0.44 -17.04
C ASN A 288 16.44 0.75 -16.99
N VAL A 289 15.22 0.52 -16.53
CA VAL A 289 14.18 1.54 -16.32
C VAL A 289 13.77 1.54 -14.85
N PRO A 290 13.73 2.69 -14.16
CA PRO A 290 13.26 2.77 -12.79
C PRO A 290 11.77 2.37 -12.65
N PRO A 291 11.36 1.86 -11.47
CA PRO A 291 12.16 1.69 -10.25
C PRO A 291 13.01 0.42 -10.28
N LEU A 292 14.28 0.51 -9.91
CA LEU A 292 15.19 -0.63 -9.74
C LEU A 292 15.07 -1.25 -8.34
N HIS A 293 14.52 -0.53 -7.39
CA HIS A 293 14.33 -0.94 -6.00
C HIS A 293 13.22 -0.10 -5.33
N PRO A 294 12.69 -0.52 -4.17
CA PRO A 294 11.73 0.30 -3.43
C PRO A 294 12.27 1.69 -3.11
N ARG A 295 11.45 2.74 -3.31
CA ARG A 295 11.82 4.16 -3.17
C ARG A 295 12.94 4.62 -4.13
N CYS A 296 13.08 3.98 -5.27
CA CYS A 296 13.92 4.46 -6.35
C CYS A 296 13.49 5.87 -6.79
N ARG A 297 14.47 6.75 -7.10
CA ARG A 297 14.25 8.14 -7.53
C ARG A 297 15.17 8.48 -8.69
#